data_7ab0e29344ff6ad1e2701afa649bd9bb
#
_entry.id   7ab0e29344ff6ad1e2701afa649bd9bb
#
_cell.length_a   1.000
_cell.length_b   1.000
_cell.length_c   1.000
_cell.angle_alpha   90.00
_cell.angle_beta   90.00
_cell.angle_gamma   90.00
#
_symmetry.space_group_name_H-M   'P 1'
#
loop_
_entity.id
_entity.type
_entity.pdbx_description
1 polymer ?
#
loop_
_entity_poly.entity_id
_entity_poly.type
_entity_poly.pdbx_seq_one_letter_code
_entity_poly.pdbx_strand_id
1 'polypeptide(L)'
;GWVIQYVPSITVQHPATSPARHAVYYRMNARNRVWVAKRNLPAPLVPLYLGNWAAITVLRVKDKEALKTWFAGFVEGVRTDAGERRVMSWSTVARLTRLGRPPVL
;
A
#
# COMPACT_ATOMS: atom_id res chain seq x y z
N GLY A 1 -1.31 21.29 11.56
CA GLY A 1 -1.17 19.91 11.15
C GLY A 1 -1.73 18.96 12.22
N TRP A 2 -2.04 17.75 11.85
CA TRP A 2 -2.47 16.72 12.79
C TRP A 2 -1.27 16.19 13.56
N VAL A 3 -1.43 15.96 14.87
CA VAL A 3 -0.42 15.32 15.73
C VAL A 3 -0.86 13.89 15.97
N ILE A 4 0.05 12.95 15.74
CA ILE A 4 -0.16 11.54 16.11
C ILE A 4 0.56 11.30 17.43
N GLN A 5 -0.18 10.87 18.45
CA GLN A 5 0.37 10.58 19.75
C GLN A 5 0.33 9.08 20.03
N TYR A 6 1.45 8.53 20.45
CA TYR A 6 1.51 7.17 20.97
C TYR A 6 1.12 7.16 22.45
N VAL A 7 0.13 6.33 22.81
CA VAL A 7 -0.35 6.18 24.20
C VAL A 7 -0.09 4.75 24.67
N PRO A 8 1.00 4.51 25.42
CA PRO A 8 1.44 3.16 25.78
C PRO A 8 0.49 2.45 26.77
N SER A 9 -0.37 3.19 27.46
CA SER A 9 -1.35 2.63 28.40
C SER A 9 -2.58 2.03 27.71
N ILE A 10 -2.76 2.23 26.41
CA ILE A 10 -3.88 1.66 25.66
C ILE A 10 -3.43 0.34 25.04
N THR A 11 -4.01 -0.76 25.50
CA THR A 11 -3.82 -2.09 24.91
C THR A 11 -5.06 -2.52 24.17
N VAL A 12 -4.92 -2.83 22.89
CA VAL A 12 -5.99 -3.36 22.05
C VAL A 12 -5.72 -4.83 21.76
N GLN A 13 -6.65 -5.71 22.16
CA GLN A 13 -6.59 -7.12 21.82
C GLN A 13 -7.18 -7.33 20.43
N HIS A 14 -6.40 -7.95 19.55
CA HIS A 14 -6.84 -8.31 18.21
C HIS A 14 -7.08 -9.81 18.14
N PRO A 15 -8.28 -10.30 17.75
CA PRO A 15 -8.52 -11.71 17.59
C PRO A 15 -7.62 -12.32 16.52
N ALA A 16 -7.19 -13.56 16.72
CA ALA A 16 -6.40 -14.28 15.73
C ALA A 16 -7.15 -14.35 14.38
N THR A 17 -6.43 -14.06 13.29
CA THR A 17 -7.00 -14.10 11.96
C THR A 17 -7.09 -15.52 11.43
N SER A 18 -8.25 -15.91 10.89
CA SER A 18 -8.42 -17.22 10.24
C SER A 18 -7.73 -17.27 8.88
N PRO A 19 -7.28 -18.46 8.41
CA PRO A 19 -6.69 -18.64 7.07
C PRO A 19 -7.56 -18.15 5.91
N ALA A 20 -8.89 -18.24 6.04
CA ALA A 20 -9.85 -17.76 5.04
C ALA A 20 -9.74 -16.24 4.76
N ARG A 21 -9.17 -15.46 5.68
CA ARG A 21 -8.90 -14.03 5.48
C ARG A 21 -7.69 -13.74 4.59
N HIS A 22 -6.84 -14.73 4.31
CA HIS A 22 -5.62 -14.49 3.54
C HIS A 22 -5.92 -14.07 2.08
N ALA A 23 -6.89 -14.70 1.42
CA ALA A 23 -7.26 -14.30 0.05
C ALA A 23 -7.80 -12.86 0.01
N VAL A 24 -8.72 -12.52 0.92
CA VAL A 24 -9.24 -11.15 1.05
C VAL A 24 -8.11 -10.17 1.35
N TYR A 25 -7.18 -10.53 2.23
CA TYR A 25 -6.02 -9.71 2.57
C TYR A 25 -5.16 -9.38 1.34
N TYR A 26 -4.78 -10.38 0.55
CA TYR A 26 -3.93 -10.17 -0.65
C TYR A 26 -4.62 -9.27 -1.67
N ARG A 27 -5.91 -9.52 -1.96
CA ARG A 27 -6.69 -8.70 -2.90
C ARG A 27 -6.81 -7.25 -2.44
N MET A 28 -7.24 -7.04 -1.18
CA MET A 28 -7.43 -5.70 -0.62
C MET A 28 -6.11 -4.94 -0.51
N ASN A 29 -5.04 -5.61 -0.10
CA ASN A 29 -3.72 -5.00 0.01
C ASN A 29 -3.25 -4.47 -1.35
N ALA A 30 -3.34 -5.28 -2.42
CA ALA A 30 -2.95 -4.87 -3.76
C ALA A 30 -3.79 -3.69 -4.27
N ARG A 31 -5.12 -3.79 -4.19
CA ARG A 31 -6.03 -2.74 -4.61
C ARG A 31 -5.76 -1.43 -3.89
N ASN A 32 -5.66 -1.47 -2.57
CA ASN A 32 -5.47 -0.29 -1.75
C ASN A 32 -4.11 0.38 -2.02
N ARG A 33 -3.05 -0.39 -2.32
CA ARG A 33 -1.76 0.17 -2.75
C ARG A 33 -1.88 0.97 -4.03
N VAL A 34 -2.62 0.46 -5.02
CA VAL A 34 -2.89 1.20 -6.26
C VAL A 34 -3.63 2.49 -5.97
N TRP A 35 -4.67 2.43 -5.14
CA TRP A 35 -5.44 3.62 -4.76
C TRP A 35 -4.61 4.65 -4.01
N VAL A 36 -3.79 4.23 -3.04
CA VAL A 36 -2.87 5.12 -2.31
C VAL A 36 -1.90 5.79 -3.27
N ALA A 37 -1.31 5.04 -4.21
CA ALA A 37 -0.41 5.59 -5.21
C ALA A 37 -1.12 6.62 -6.11
N LYS A 38 -2.27 6.26 -6.68
CA LYS A 38 -3.05 7.14 -7.55
C LYS A 38 -3.49 8.43 -6.84
N ARG A 39 -3.86 8.35 -5.57
CA ARG A 39 -4.35 9.51 -4.80
C ARG A 39 -3.25 10.42 -4.31
N ASN A 40 -2.16 9.85 -3.81
CA ASN A 40 -1.24 10.60 -2.95
C ASN A 40 0.15 10.82 -3.57
N LEU A 41 0.56 10.04 -4.57
CA LEU A 41 1.90 10.18 -5.14
C LEU A 41 1.92 11.12 -6.35
N PRO A 42 3.01 11.91 -6.51
CA PRO A 42 3.31 12.56 -7.79
C PRO A 42 3.33 11.54 -8.93
N ALA A 43 2.76 11.91 -10.09
CA ALA A 43 2.56 10.98 -11.20
C ALA A 43 3.80 10.14 -11.59
N PRO A 44 5.03 10.70 -11.66
CA PRO A 44 6.22 9.92 -11.99
C PRO A 44 6.57 8.84 -10.96
N LEU A 45 6.16 9.01 -9.70
CA LEU A 45 6.45 8.05 -8.62
C LEU A 45 5.45 6.88 -8.57
N VAL A 46 4.28 7.02 -9.21
CA VAL A 46 3.25 5.97 -9.21
C VAL A 46 3.78 4.66 -9.81
N PRO A 47 4.34 4.62 -11.04
CA PRO A 47 4.85 3.38 -11.61
C PRO A 47 6.02 2.81 -10.80
N LEU A 48 6.90 3.63 -10.24
CA LEU A 48 8.01 3.18 -9.39
C LEU A 48 7.49 2.48 -8.13
N TYR A 49 6.55 3.10 -7.42
CA TYR A 49 5.93 2.52 -6.23
C TYR A 49 5.25 1.19 -6.55
N LEU A 50 4.41 1.16 -7.58
CA LEU A 50 3.66 -0.04 -7.94
C LEU A 50 4.57 -1.16 -8.45
N GLY A 51 5.60 -0.84 -9.23
CA GLY A 51 6.60 -1.80 -9.71
C GLY A 51 7.39 -2.42 -8.56
N ASN A 52 7.85 -1.62 -7.61
CA ASN A 52 8.54 -2.10 -6.42
C ASN A 52 7.67 -3.08 -5.62
N TRP A 53 6.41 -2.73 -5.37
CA TRP A 53 5.52 -3.60 -4.62
C TRP A 53 5.14 -4.86 -5.37
N ALA A 54 4.99 -4.81 -6.69
CA ALA A 54 4.80 -5.99 -7.51
C ALA A 54 6.02 -6.93 -7.43
N ALA A 55 7.22 -6.39 -7.59
CA ALA A 55 8.47 -7.15 -7.49
C ALA A 55 8.64 -7.79 -6.11
N ILE A 56 8.46 -7.02 -5.03
CA ILE A 56 8.53 -7.52 -3.65
C ILE A 56 7.52 -8.65 -3.43
N THR A 57 6.29 -8.50 -3.94
CA THR A 57 5.25 -9.52 -3.79
C THR A 57 5.63 -10.81 -4.50
N VAL A 58 6.06 -10.72 -5.76
CA VAL A 58 6.49 -11.89 -6.55
C VAL A 58 7.67 -12.63 -5.89
N LEU A 59 8.62 -11.88 -5.32
CA LEU A 59 9.78 -12.46 -4.67
C LEU A 59 9.45 -13.12 -3.32
N ARG A 60 8.50 -12.59 -2.58
CA ARG A 60 8.20 -13.04 -1.21
C ARG A 60 7.05 -14.03 -1.11
N VAL A 61 6.02 -13.89 -1.94
CA VAL A 61 4.84 -14.76 -1.91
C VAL A 61 5.11 -16.00 -2.76
N LYS A 62 5.18 -17.17 -2.14
CA LYS A 62 5.45 -18.44 -2.82
C LYS A 62 4.18 -19.16 -3.27
N ASP A 63 3.05 -18.85 -2.65
CA ASP A 63 1.75 -19.41 -2.99
C ASP A 63 1.20 -18.78 -4.27
N LYS A 64 0.96 -19.61 -5.29
CA LYS A 64 0.46 -19.19 -6.60
C LYS A 64 -0.95 -18.61 -6.53
N GLU A 65 -1.82 -19.16 -5.70
CA GLU A 65 -3.19 -18.66 -5.55
C GLU A 65 -3.21 -17.30 -4.83
N ALA A 66 -2.33 -17.09 -3.84
CA ALA A 66 -2.14 -15.81 -3.21
C ALA A 66 -1.63 -14.74 -4.21
N LEU A 67 -0.66 -15.10 -5.07
CA LEU A 67 -0.19 -14.22 -6.15
C LEU A 67 -1.29 -13.86 -7.13
N LYS A 68 -2.04 -14.85 -7.61
CA LYS A 68 -3.19 -14.64 -8.50
C LYS A 68 -4.23 -13.68 -7.90
N THR A 69 -4.54 -13.91 -6.64
CA THR A 69 -5.47 -13.06 -5.87
C THR A 69 -4.93 -11.64 -5.71
N TRP A 70 -3.63 -11.50 -5.45
CA TRP A 70 -2.98 -10.20 -5.37
C TRP A 70 -3.05 -9.45 -6.70
N PHE A 71 -2.71 -10.10 -7.82
CA PHE A 71 -2.80 -9.48 -9.14
C PHE A 71 -4.24 -9.12 -9.54
N ALA A 72 -5.22 -9.92 -9.17
CA ALA A 72 -6.63 -9.57 -9.37
C ALA A 72 -7.00 -8.28 -8.64
N GLY A 73 -6.56 -8.11 -7.38
CA GLY A 73 -6.73 -6.88 -6.62
C GLY A 73 -5.98 -5.69 -7.23
N PHE A 74 -4.78 -5.92 -7.76
CA PHE A 74 -3.99 -4.89 -8.44
C PHE A 74 -4.74 -4.36 -9.69
N VAL A 75 -5.22 -5.25 -10.55
CA VAL A 75 -6.01 -4.90 -11.74
C VAL A 75 -7.31 -4.18 -11.35
N GLU A 76 -7.99 -4.64 -10.31
CA GLU A 76 -9.16 -3.96 -9.77
C GLU A 76 -8.83 -2.52 -9.38
N GLY A 77 -7.73 -2.31 -8.64
CA GLY A 77 -7.27 -0.97 -8.24
C GLY A 77 -6.94 -0.05 -9.41
N VAL A 78 -6.38 -0.61 -10.50
CA VAL A 78 -6.10 0.15 -11.73
C VAL A 78 -7.38 0.59 -12.42
N ARG A 79 -8.37 -0.30 -12.50
CA ARG A 79 -9.63 -0.09 -13.24
C ARG A 79 -10.68 0.72 -12.47
N THR A 80 -10.58 0.75 -11.15
CA THR A 80 -11.56 1.44 -10.31
C THR A 80 -11.11 2.84 -9.95
N ASP A 81 -12.08 3.70 -9.65
CA ASP A 81 -11.82 5.04 -9.14
C ASP A 81 -11.21 4.96 -7.74
N ALA A 82 -10.11 5.67 -7.54
CA ALA A 82 -9.44 5.79 -6.25
C ALA A 82 -10.01 6.92 -5.38
N GLY A 83 -10.94 7.70 -5.89
CA GLY A 83 -11.47 8.90 -5.25
C GLY A 83 -10.58 10.12 -5.43
N GLU A 84 -10.89 11.18 -4.69
CA GLU A 84 -10.23 12.48 -4.82
C GLU A 84 -8.70 12.39 -4.69
N ARG A 85 -8.00 13.03 -5.62
CA ARG A 85 -6.54 13.06 -5.66
C ARG A 85 -6.00 14.21 -4.81
N ARG A 86 -5.18 13.88 -3.81
CA ARG A 86 -4.48 14.82 -2.93
C ARG A 86 -2.99 14.50 -2.90
N VAL A 87 -2.29 14.97 -3.91
CA VAL A 87 -0.88 14.64 -4.15
C VAL A 87 0.03 15.32 -3.14
N MET A 88 0.92 14.56 -2.53
CA MET A 88 1.96 15.12 -1.68
C MET A 88 2.93 16.01 -2.49
N SER A 89 3.42 17.07 -1.87
CA SER A 89 4.37 17.98 -2.51
C SER A 89 5.74 17.31 -2.72
N TRP A 90 6.50 17.78 -3.70
CA TRP A 90 7.88 17.36 -3.92
C TRP A 90 8.80 17.65 -2.73
N SER A 91 8.53 18.71 -1.97
CA SER A 91 9.23 18.99 -0.72
C SER A 91 8.99 17.92 0.33
N THR A 92 7.76 17.39 0.41
CA THR A 92 7.42 16.24 1.27
C THR A 92 8.15 14.97 0.82
N VAL A 93 8.18 14.68 -0.50
CA VAL A 93 8.94 13.57 -1.06
C VAL A 93 10.43 13.67 -0.68
N ALA A 94 11.03 14.84 -0.90
CA ALA A 94 12.44 15.07 -0.56
C ALA A 94 12.72 14.89 0.94
N ARG A 95 11.84 15.40 1.79
CA ARG A 95 11.95 15.25 3.25
C ARG A 95 11.88 13.79 3.69
N LEU A 96 10.90 13.04 3.20
CA LEU A 96 10.76 11.61 3.50
C LEU A 96 11.99 10.83 3.03
N THR A 97 12.49 11.12 1.83
CA THR A 97 13.68 10.45 1.29
C THR A 97 14.91 10.72 2.15
N ARG A 98 15.14 11.97 2.60
CA ARG A 98 16.25 12.32 3.51
C ARG A 98 16.16 11.62 4.86
N LEU A 99 14.95 11.31 5.32
CA LEU A 99 14.70 10.56 6.55
C LEU A 99 14.79 9.03 6.36
N GLY A 100 15.27 8.55 5.20
CA GLY A 100 15.36 7.12 4.90
C GLY A 100 14.02 6.43 4.67
N ARG A 101 12.96 7.19 4.38
CA ARG A 101 11.60 6.71 4.14
C ARG A 101 11.06 7.18 2.79
N PRO A 102 11.73 6.86 1.67
CA PRO A 102 11.26 7.31 0.37
C PRO A 102 9.86 6.75 0.07
N PRO A 103 8.94 7.56 -0.47
CA PRO A 103 7.54 7.16 -0.64
C PRO A 103 7.32 6.13 -1.74
N VAL A 104 8.37 5.60 -2.33
CA VAL A 104 8.34 4.55 -3.35
C VAL A 104 8.69 3.14 -2.81
N LEU A 105 8.97 3.03 -1.52
CA LEU A 105 9.28 1.77 -0.82
C LEU A 105 8.16 1.36 0.12
#